data_8544754c2c5b719a0f0ad4b7e9e975d2
#
_entry.id   8544754c2c5b719a0f0ad4b7e9e975d2
#
_cell.length_a   1.000
_cell.length_b   1.000
_cell.length_c   1.000
_cell.angle_alpha   90.00
_cell.angle_beta   90.00
_cell.angle_gamma   90.00
#
_symmetry.space_group_name_H-M   'P 1'
#
loop_
_entity.id
_entity.type
_entity.pdbx_description
1 polymer ?
#
loop_
_entity_poly.entity_id
_entity_poly.type
_entity_poly.pdbx_seq_one_letter_code
_entity_poly.pdbx_strand_id
1 'polypeptide(L)'
;MAHPLITTGLAEAAARIAATPAKVAIALRAFFRLADAWRLSTDDARTLLGEPARATYFQWKAGHPGRVPHDVIRRISWLLGIWKALQILFPQPERADAWIHRPNELLGGQTALQRMLAGDVSDLAEVRAVLDHARGGGA
;
A
#
# COMPACT_ATOMS: atom_id res chain seq x y z
N MET A 1 -14.63 -20.79 18.07
CA MET A 1 -13.34 -20.11 18.10
C MET A 1 -12.48 -20.61 16.94
N ALA A 2 -11.89 -19.73 16.17
CA ALA A 2 -11.09 -20.13 15.00
C ALA A 2 -9.78 -20.78 15.45
N HIS A 3 -9.47 -21.94 14.89
CA HIS A 3 -8.20 -22.60 15.12
C HIS A 3 -7.10 -21.86 14.37
N PRO A 4 -5.90 -21.63 14.97
CA PRO A 4 -4.82 -20.89 14.30
C PRO A 4 -4.44 -21.43 12.93
N LEU A 5 -4.42 -22.77 12.79
CA LEU A 5 -4.09 -23.40 11.50
C LEU A 5 -5.15 -23.14 10.44
N ILE A 6 -6.43 -23.08 10.84
CA ILE A 6 -7.51 -22.77 9.91
C ILE A 6 -7.39 -21.31 9.48
N THR A 7 -7.10 -20.39 10.41
CA THR A 7 -6.90 -18.98 10.08
C THR A 7 -5.74 -18.79 9.13
N THR A 8 -4.62 -19.48 9.36
CA THR A 8 -3.45 -19.44 8.47
C THR A 8 -3.80 -19.96 7.09
N GLY A 9 -4.51 -21.07 7.01
CA GLY A 9 -4.94 -21.65 5.74
C GLY A 9 -5.85 -20.72 4.93
N LEU A 10 -6.75 -20.03 5.60
CA LEU A 10 -7.62 -19.04 4.95
C LEU A 10 -6.84 -17.85 4.43
N ALA A 11 -5.86 -17.36 5.17
CA ALA A 11 -5.00 -16.27 4.74
C ALA A 11 -4.18 -16.67 3.52
N GLU A 12 -3.62 -17.87 3.50
CA GLU A 12 -2.87 -18.41 2.37
C GLU A 12 -3.76 -18.58 1.14
N ALA A 13 -4.97 -19.07 1.34
CA ALA A 13 -5.94 -19.24 0.26
C ALA A 13 -6.33 -17.87 -0.32
N ALA A 14 -6.57 -16.88 0.52
CA ALA A 14 -6.87 -15.53 0.09
C ALA A 14 -5.71 -14.92 -0.69
N ALA A 15 -4.47 -15.14 -0.24
CA ALA A 15 -3.27 -14.67 -0.93
C ALA A 15 -3.15 -15.32 -2.31
N ARG A 16 -3.42 -16.63 -2.42
CA ARG A 16 -3.38 -17.31 -3.71
C ARG A 16 -4.45 -16.81 -4.66
N ILE A 17 -5.67 -16.55 -4.17
CA ILE A 17 -6.75 -15.97 -4.97
C ILE A 17 -6.36 -14.57 -5.45
N ALA A 18 -5.77 -13.77 -4.56
CA ALA A 18 -5.31 -12.42 -4.91
C ALA A 18 -4.18 -12.45 -5.94
N ALA A 19 -3.43 -13.55 -6.03
CA ALA A 19 -2.31 -13.67 -6.96
C ALA A 19 -2.72 -14.16 -8.35
N THR A 20 -4.02 -14.39 -8.63
CA THR A 20 -4.45 -14.74 -10.00
C THR A 20 -4.16 -13.59 -10.97
N PRO A 21 -3.90 -13.90 -12.25
CA PRO A 21 -3.57 -12.83 -13.22
C PRO A 21 -4.60 -11.70 -13.27
N ALA A 22 -5.87 -12.02 -13.21
CA ALA A 22 -6.94 -11.01 -13.22
C ALA A 22 -6.88 -10.13 -11.98
N LYS A 23 -6.67 -10.72 -10.82
CA LYS A 23 -6.57 -9.98 -9.55
C LYS A 23 -5.31 -9.15 -9.48
N VAL A 24 -4.20 -9.65 -10.00
CA VAL A 24 -2.93 -8.91 -10.10
C VAL A 24 -3.11 -7.65 -10.96
N ALA A 25 -3.76 -7.79 -12.10
CA ALA A 25 -4.02 -6.65 -12.98
C ALA A 25 -4.89 -5.59 -12.30
N ILE A 26 -5.91 -6.02 -11.54
CA ILE A 26 -6.76 -5.10 -10.78
C ILE A 26 -5.95 -4.39 -9.70
N ALA A 27 -5.12 -5.12 -8.97
CA ALA A 27 -4.29 -4.56 -7.91
C ALA A 27 -3.31 -3.51 -8.46
N LEU A 28 -2.66 -3.80 -9.59
CA LEU A 28 -1.75 -2.86 -10.22
C LEU A 28 -2.47 -1.59 -10.68
N ARG A 29 -3.64 -1.73 -11.32
CA ARG A 29 -4.42 -0.55 -11.71
C ARG A 29 -4.81 0.30 -10.50
N ALA A 30 -5.21 -0.33 -9.41
CA ALA A 30 -5.53 0.39 -8.18
C ALA A 30 -4.31 1.08 -7.61
N PHE A 31 -3.14 0.44 -7.64
CA PHE A 31 -1.90 1.07 -7.21
C PHE A 31 -1.57 2.31 -8.04
N PHE A 32 -1.70 2.25 -9.36
CA PHE A 32 -1.39 3.42 -10.19
C PHE A 32 -2.37 4.57 -9.98
N ARG A 33 -3.63 4.28 -9.64
CA ARG A 33 -4.56 5.32 -9.20
C ARG A 33 -4.12 5.97 -7.88
N LEU A 34 -3.69 5.16 -6.93
CA LEU A 34 -3.15 5.65 -5.66
C LEU A 34 -1.93 6.52 -5.91
N ALA A 35 -1.02 6.07 -6.77
CA ALA A 35 0.19 6.82 -7.10
C ALA A 35 -0.15 8.20 -7.67
N ASP A 36 -1.15 8.28 -8.54
CA ASP A 36 -1.62 9.54 -9.09
C ASP A 36 -2.25 10.42 -7.99
N ALA A 37 -3.12 9.84 -7.16
CA ALA A 37 -3.77 10.56 -6.07
C ALA A 37 -2.74 11.13 -5.08
N TRP A 38 -1.72 10.35 -4.77
CA TRP A 38 -0.65 10.78 -3.86
C TRP A 38 0.44 11.59 -4.54
N ARG A 39 0.33 11.83 -5.85
CA ARG A 39 1.30 12.58 -6.65
C ARG A 39 2.72 12.05 -6.50
N LEU A 40 2.85 10.72 -6.55
CA LEU A 40 4.14 10.07 -6.43
C LEU A 40 4.95 10.26 -7.70
N SER A 41 6.25 10.53 -7.55
CA SER A 41 7.17 10.43 -8.67
C SER A 41 7.32 8.97 -9.11
N THR A 42 7.81 8.75 -10.31
CA THR A 42 8.10 7.40 -10.78
C THR A 42 9.04 6.66 -9.83
N ASP A 43 10.08 7.34 -9.35
CA ASP A 43 11.05 6.72 -8.45
C ASP A 43 10.41 6.36 -7.10
N ASP A 44 9.60 7.25 -6.54
CA ASP A 44 8.90 6.97 -5.29
C ASP A 44 7.92 5.82 -5.45
N ALA A 45 7.15 5.81 -6.53
CA ALA A 45 6.22 4.73 -6.81
C ALA A 45 6.95 3.39 -6.93
N ARG A 46 8.09 3.37 -7.61
CA ARG A 46 8.92 2.15 -7.73
C ARG A 46 9.44 1.70 -6.37
N THR A 47 9.90 2.62 -5.55
CA THR A 47 10.38 2.29 -4.20
C THR A 47 9.27 1.63 -3.38
N LEU A 48 8.06 2.17 -3.42
CA LEU A 48 6.93 1.60 -2.70
C LEU A 48 6.54 0.21 -3.19
N LEU A 49 6.79 -0.09 -4.47
CA LEU A 49 6.54 -1.41 -5.04
C LEU A 49 7.66 -2.43 -4.79
N GLY A 50 8.73 -2.05 -4.11
CA GLY A 50 9.86 -2.93 -3.83
C GLY A 50 10.96 -2.84 -4.89
N GLU A 51 11.04 -1.72 -5.57
CA GLU A 51 12.11 -1.38 -6.53
C GLU A 51 12.16 -2.30 -7.75
N PRO A 52 11.03 -2.54 -8.44
CA PRO A 52 11.09 -3.24 -9.72
C PRO A 52 11.96 -2.46 -10.70
N ALA A 53 12.56 -3.16 -11.65
CA ALA A 53 13.30 -2.51 -12.74
C ALA A 53 12.39 -1.49 -13.43
N ARG A 54 12.98 -0.40 -13.89
CA ARG A 54 12.22 0.70 -14.51
C ARG A 54 11.38 0.22 -15.69
N ALA A 55 11.95 -0.63 -16.54
CA ALA A 55 11.21 -1.19 -17.67
C ALA A 55 10.03 -2.04 -17.22
N THR A 56 10.21 -2.85 -16.18
CA THR A 56 9.14 -3.67 -15.61
C THR A 56 8.02 -2.80 -15.06
N TYR A 57 8.37 -1.74 -14.33
CA TYR A 57 7.41 -0.78 -13.80
C TYR A 57 6.52 -0.21 -14.92
N PHE A 58 7.12 0.22 -16.02
CA PHE A 58 6.36 0.80 -17.12
C PHE A 58 5.53 -0.23 -17.88
N GLN A 59 6.00 -1.48 -17.98
CA GLN A 59 5.18 -2.56 -18.52
C GLN A 59 3.92 -2.77 -17.67
N TRP A 60 4.06 -2.79 -16.35
CA TRP A 60 2.92 -2.91 -15.46
C TRP A 60 1.96 -1.73 -15.62
N LYS A 61 2.49 -0.53 -15.70
CA LYS A 61 1.69 0.69 -15.86
C LYS A 61 0.93 0.69 -17.19
N ALA A 62 1.51 0.10 -18.24
CA ALA A 62 0.89 -0.01 -19.54
C ALA A 62 -0.16 -1.13 -19.62
N GLY A 63 -0.33 -1.91 -18.56
CA GLY A 63 -1.32 -2.98 -18.54
C GLY A 63 -0.79 -4.35 -18.95
N HIS A 64 0.53 -4.53 -18.94
CA HIS A 64 1.20 -5.80 -19.28
C HIS A 64 1.94 -6.34 -18.07
N PRO A 65 1.23 -6.88 -17.06
CA PRO A 65 1.87 -7.24 -15.80
C PRO A 65 2.85 -8.40 -15.92
N GLY A 66 2.59 -9.37 -16.79
CA GLY A 66 3.42 -10.55 -16.84
C GLY A 66 3.51 -11.21 -15.46
N ARG A 67 4.71 -11.59 -15.07
CA ARG A 67 4.95 -12.17 -13.75
C ARG A 67 5.22 -11.07 -12.73
N VAL A 68 4.40 -11.02 -11.69
CA VAL A 68 4.54 -10.06 -10.59
C VAL A 68 4.92 -10.81 -9.33
N PRO A 69 6.06 -10.46 -8.68
CA PRO A 69 6.47 -11.09 -7.44
C PRO A 69 5.42 -10.95 -6.34
N HIS A 70 5.33 -11.95 -5.49
CA HIS A 70 4.38 -11.94 -4.38
C HIS A 70 4.61 -10.75 -3.44
N ASP A 71 5.87 -10.37 -3.23
CA ASP A 71 6.20 -9.23 -2.39
C ASP A 71 5.57 -7.92 -2.90
N VAL A 72 5.51 -7.74 -4.21
CA VAL A 72 4.89 -6.57 -4.81
C VAL A 72 3.39 -6.53 -4.48
N ILE A 73 2.72 -7.67 -4.59
CA ILE A 73 1.29 -7.76 -4.26
C ILE A 73 1.06 -7.45 -2.78
N ARG A 74 1.93 -7.95 -1.91
CA ARG A 74 1.85 -7.67 -0.47
C ARG A 74 1.98 -6.18 -0.20
N ARG A 75 2.92 -5.51 -0.84
CA ARG A 75 3.12 -4.06 -0.69
C ARG A 75 1.92 -3.28 -1.18
N ILE A 76 1.37 -3.67 -2.32
CA ILE A 76 0.15 -3.03 -2.86
C ILE A 76 -1.00 -3.17 -1.87
N SER A 77 -1.16 -4.34 -1.26
CA SER A 77 -2.22 -4.57 -0.26
C SER A 77 -2.10 -3.61 0.92
N TRP A 78 -0.88 -3.42 1.45
CA TRP A 78 -0.65 -2.45 2.52
C TRP A 78 -0.98 -1.02 2.08
N LEU A 79 -0.50 -0.63 0.90
CA LEU A 79 -0.70 0.72 0.38
C LEU A 79 -2.17 1.03 0.13
N LEU A 80 -2.90 0.11 -0.45
CA LEU A 80 -4.34 0.27 -0.67
C LEU A 80 -5.10 0.32 0.66
N GLY A 81 -4.66 -0.46 1.64
CA GLY A 81 -5.23 -0.40 2.98
C GLY A 81 -5.01 0.95 3.65
N ILE A 82 -3.83 1.53 3.50
CA ILE A 82 -3.53 2.87 4.01
C ILE A 82 -4.40 3.90 3.31
N TRP A 83 -4.50 3.85 1.99
CA TRP A 83 -5.31 4.78 1.22
C TRP A 83 -6.78 4.72 1.63
N LYS A 84 -7.32 3.52 1.76
CA LYS A 84 -8.70 3.32 2.22
C LYS A 84 -8.90 3.88 3.63
N ALA A 85 -7.98 3.62 4.55
CA ALA A 85 -8.06 4.13 5.91
C ALA A 85 -8.09 5.66 5.93
N LEU A 86 -7.29 6.30 5.10
CA LEU A 86 -7.26 7.75 4.98
C LEU A 86 -8.58 8.31 4.47
N GLN A 87 -9.19 7.65 3.50
CA GLN A 87 -10.48 8.09 2.96
C GLN A 87 -11.62 7.94 3.97
N ILE A 88 -11.52 6.96 4.85
CA ILE A 88 -12.48 6.81 5.94
C ILE A 88 -12.25 7.90 6.99
N LEU A 89 -10.99 8.19 7.32
CA LEU A 89 -10.63 9.18 8.34
C LEU A 89 -10.93 10.61 7.89
N PHE A 90 -10.69 10.91 6.62
CA PHE A 90 -10.88 12.23 6.04
C PHE A 90 -11.91 12.15 4.90
N PRO A 91 -13.14 12.63 5.13
CA PRO A 91 -14.18 12.57 4.07
C PRO A 91 -13.83 13.36 2.81
N GLN A 92 -12.99 14.38 2.91
CA GLN A 92 -12.57 15.18 1.77
C GLN A 92 -11.35 14.53 1.11
N PRO A 93 -11.45 14.07 -0.16
CA PRO A 93 -10.35 13.36 -0.81
C PRO A 93 -9.05 14.13 -0.82
N GLU A 94 -9.09 15.45 -1.01
CA GLU A 94 -7.89 16.27 -1.05
C GLU A 94 -7.13 16.23 0.26
N ARG A 95 -7.84 16.24 1.38
CA ARG A 95 -7.23 16.14 2.70
C ARG A 95 -6.67 14.75 2.97
N ALA A 96 -7.42 13.72 2.57
CA ALA A 96 -6.96 12.35 2.71
C ALA A 96 -5.66 12.13 1.95
N ASP A 97 -5.61 12.59 0.71
CA ASP A 97 -4.44 12.38 -0.15
C ASP A 97 -3.24 13.27 0.25
N ALA A 98 -3.50 14.39 0.89
CA ALA A 98 -2.44 15.28 1.38
C ALA A 98 -1.78 14.80 2.68
N TRP A 99 -2.44 13.91 3.40
CA TRP A 99 -1.97 13.50 4.74
C TRP A 99 -0.56 12.93 4.73
N ILE A 100 -0.22 12.11 3.73
CA ILE A 100 1.09 11.46 3.66
C ILE A 100 2.24 12.46 3.43
N HIS A 101 1.92 13.67 2.99
CA HIS A 101 2.90 14.71 2.70
C HIS A 101 3.13 15.67 3.86
N ARG A 102 2.44 15.48 4.98
CA ARG A 102 2.56 16.33 6.16
C ARG A 102 3.44 15.69 7.21
N PRO A 103 4.30 16.48 7.89
CA PRO A 103 5.05 15.96 9.03
C PRO A 103 4.10 15.42 10.10
N ASN A 104 4.49 14.32 10.74
CA ASN A 104 3.67 13.64 11.73
C ASN A 104 4.51 13.36 12.98
N GLU A 105 4.06 13.82 14.13
CA GLU A 105 4.78 13.63 15.38
C GLU A 105 4.90 12.16 15.79
N LEU A 106 3.89 11.35 15.44
CA LEU A 106 3.92 9.92 15.74
C LEU A 106 4.96 9.17 14.90
N LEU A 107 5.49 9.83 13.86
CA LEU A 107 6.56 9.32 13.02
C LEU A 107 7.87 10.08 13.23
N GLY A 108 8.04 10.68 14.40
CA GLY A 108 9.25 11.43 14.74
C GLY A 108 9.43 12.70 13.93
N GLY A 109 8.34 13.29 13.45
CA GLY A 109 8.39 14.51 12.63
C GLY A 109 8.56 14.25 11.14
N GLN A 110 8.74 13.00 10.72
CA GLN A 110 8.76 12.66 9.31
C GLN A 110 7.36 12.68 8.72
N THR A 111 7.27 12.84 7.40
CA THR A 111 6.03 12.56 6.70
C THR A 111 5.83 11.05 6.60
N ALA A 112 4.58 10.63 6.45
CA ALA A 112 4.29 9.21 6.21
C ALA A 112 4.97 8.73 4.92
N LEU A 113 5.00 9.56 3.89
CA LEU A 113 5.68 9.21 2.65
C LEU A 113 7.17 8.96 2.89
N GLN A 114 7.85 9.85 3.63
CA GLN A 114 9.27 9.64 3.95
C GLN A 114 9.49 8.31 4.68
N ARG A 115 8.62 7.97 5.62
CA ARG A 115 8.72 6.69 6.32
C ARG A 115 8.53 5.51 5.37
N MET A 116 7.52 5.56 4.51
CA MET A 116 7.26 4.48 3.56
C MET A 116 8.38 4.31 2.54
N LEU A 117 9.05 5.40 2.18
CA LEU A 117 10.16 5.37 1.24
C LEU A 117 11.44 4.77 1.85
N ALA A 118 11.48 4.49 3.14
CA ALA A 118 12.57 3.70 3.72
C ALA A 118 12.62 2.29 3.11
N GLY A 119 11.52 1.80 2.54
CA GLY A 119 11.55 0.72 1.58
C GLY A 119 11.13 -0.65 2.09
N ASP A 120 10.91 -0.82 3.39
CA ASP A 120 10.50 -2.10 3.95
C ASP A 120 8.99 -2.19 4.13
N VAL A 121 8.47 -3.42 4.06
CA VAL A 121 7.06 -3.67 4.37
C VAL A 121 6.74 -3.22 5.80
N SER A 122 7.68 -3.37 6.72
CA SER A 122 7.50 -2.92 8.11
C SER A 122 7.25 -1.41 8.20
N ASP A 123 7.80 -0.62 7.30
CA ASP A 123 7.55 0.82 7.26
C ASP A 123 6.11 1.12 6.86
N LEU A 124 5.56 0.34 5.93
CA LEU A 124 4.16 0.44 5.55
C LEU A 124 3.24 0.06 6.71
N ALA A 125 3.59 -1.01 7.41
CA ALA A 125 2.84 -1.47 8.58
C ALA A 125 2.84 -0.41 9.68
N GLU A 126 3.95 0.29 9.87
CA GLU A 126 4.07 1.35 10.87
C GLU A 126 3.15 2.52 10.55
N VAL A 127 3.09 2.95 9.30
CA VAL A 127 2.17 4.01 8.87
C VAL A 127 0.72 3.56 9.07
N ARG A 128 0.40 2.31 8.76
CA ARG A 128 -0.94 1.77 9.01
C ARG A 128 -1.28 1.80 10.49
N ALA A 129 -0.34 1.46 11.36
CA ALA A 129 -0.55 1.49 12.80
C ALA A 129 -0.86 2.89 13.30
N VAL A 130 -0.18 3.92 12.76
CA VAL A 130 -0.47 5.32 13.10
C VAL A 130 -1.91 5.68 12.74
N LEU A 131 -2.39 5.27 11.58
CA LEU A 131 -3.76 5.52 11.16
C LEU A 131 -4.78 4.76 12.00
N ASP A 132 -4.49 3.53 12.34
CA ASP A 132 -5.38 2.73 13.19
C ASP A 132 -5.49 3.34 14.59
N HIS A 133 -4.39 3.88 15.13
CA HIS A 133 -4.40 4.60 16.39
C HIS A 133 -5.28 5.85 16.30
N ALA A 134 -5.17 6.62 15.21
CA ALA A 134 -5.97 7.82 15.01
C ALA A 134 -7.46 7.51 14.88
N ARG A 135 -7.82 6.36 14.32
CA ARG A 135 -9.21 5.96 14.13
C ARG A 135 -9.87 5.48 15.40
N GLY A 136 -9.16 4.76 16.25
CA GLY A 136 -9.78 4.09 17.38
C GLY A 136 -9.10 4.36 18.70
N GLY A 137 -7.78 4.31 18.71
CA GLY A 137 -7.02 4.37 19.94
C GLY A 137 -6.75 5.78 20.43
N GLY A 138 -6.80 6.75 19.54
CA GLY A 138 -6.57 8.14 19.89
C GLY A 138 -7.71 8.78 20.63
N ALA A 139 -8.83 8.10 20.63
CA ALA A 139 -10.00 8.57 21.35
C ALA A 139 -9.78 8.53 22.85
#